data_47997edc1066b36dafa02f3396413f6f
#
_entry.id   47997edc1066b36dafa02f3396413f6f
#
_cell.length_a   1.000
_cell.length_b   1.000
_cell.length_c   1.000
_cell.angle_alpha   90.00
_cell.angle_beta   90.00
_cell.angle_gamma   90.00
#
_symmetry.space_group_name_H-M   'P 1'
#
loop_
_entity.id
_entity.type
_entity.pdbx_description
1 polymer ?
#
loop_
_entity_poly.entity_id
_entity_poly.type
_entity_poly.pdbx_seq_one_letter_code
_entity_poly.pdbx_strand_id
1 'polypeptide(L)'
;MGDGKAPFIVDNRESDISEKVQGYLHDYCEISKQFDIATGYFEVGALKRLDGEWQKLDKIRILMGTEVSKTTKEALLQGIKSKLSDSFEHEREKYGNEFLDGIDAIVNGIRTGKIECRVFTEDKFHAKMYITYAKNPRIPPIALGGSSNFTIPGISQNIELNVKIEDSGRVQQLLEWFDYFWTHENTQEVTEDILEVMEHESYEYEPFLLYGKSLEEYFRDKGTVGPNVWHESGSVMWPMLDKYQKDGYQSMLRIAGQWNG
;
A
#
# COMPACT_ATOMS: atom_id res chain seq x y z
N MET A 1 19.06 5.57 33.74
CA MET A 1 17.67 5.99 33.91
C MET A 1 17.53 7.24 33.05
N GLY A 2 17.04 7.08 31.83
CA GLY A 2 16.84 8.21 30.92
C GLY A 2 15.65 9.03 31.41
N ASP A 3 15.81 10.34 31.34
CA ASP A 3 14.72 11.31 31.55
C ASP A 3 13.54 10.91 30.67
N GLY A 4 12.39 10.59 31.25
CA GLY A 4 11.20 10.05 30.58
C GLY A 4 10.47 11.05 29.67
N LYS A 5 11.19 11.87 28.91
CA LYS A 5 10.67 12.69 27.83
C LYS A 5 10.71 11.87 26.55
N ALA A 6 9.55 11.70 25.92
CA ALA A 6 9.48 11.15 24.58
C ALA A 6 10.47 11.89 23.64
N PRO A 7 11.20 11.17 22.79
CA PRO A 7 12.22 11.76 21.96
C PRO A 7 11.63 12.82 21.01
N PHE A 8 12.32 13.92 20.85
CA PHE A 8 11.96 14.98 19.89
C PHE A 8 12.24 14.51 18.44
N ILE A 9 13.34 13.79 18.26
CA ILE A 9 13.73 13.19 16.96
C ILE A 9 13.20 11.78 16.90
N VAL A 10 12.53 11.46 15.81
CA VAL A 10 12.02 10.13 15.48
C VAL A 10 12.65 9.70 14.17
N ASP A 11 13.29 8.56 14.18
CA ASP A 11 13.91 7.95 12.99
C ASP A 11 13.74 6.42 13.03
N ASN A 12 14.32 5.71 12.06
CA ASN A 12 14.18 4.26 11.93
C ASN A 12 15.47 3.51 12.29
N ARG A 13 16.40 4.12 13.03
CA ARG A 13 17.68 3.48 13.39
C ARG A 13 17.54 2.32 14.35
N GLU A 14 16.57 2.42 15.24
CA GLU A 14 16.34 1.39 16.27
C GLU A 14 15.83 0.07 15.66
N SER A 15 16.11 -1.02 16.33
CA SER A 15 15.62 -2.33 15.91
C SER A 15 14.17 -2.58 16.33
N ASP A 16 13.73 -1.96 17.41
CA ASP A 16 12.35 -2.07 17.91
C ASP A 16 11.42 -1.21 17.04
N ILE A 17 10.37 -1.83 16.52
CA ILE A 17 9.37 -1.16 15.69
C ILE A 17 8.66 -0.05 16.45
N SER A 18 8.46 -0.19 17.76
CA SER A 18 7.80 0.82 18.59
C SER A 18 8.58 2.14 18.66
N GLU A 19 9.88 2.12 18.42
CA GLU A 19 10.76 3.28 18.42
C GLU A 19 10.96 3.89 17.02
N LYS A 20 10.43 3.23 15.98
CA LYS A 20 10.46 3.71 14.60
C LYS A 20 9.25 4.62 14.30
N VAL A 21 9.32 5.31 13.17
CA VAL A 21 8.19 6.10 12.66
C VAL A 21 6.89 5.29 12.66
N GLN A 22 6.93 4.04 12.21
CA GLN A 22 5.78 3.14 12.23
C GLN A 22 5.15 3.01 13.61
N GLY A 23 5.93 2.82 14.67
CA GLY A 23 5.42 2.71 16.05
C GLY A 23 4.71 4.00 16.50
N TYR A 24 5.29 5.16 16.20
CA TYR A 24 4.62 6.44 16.49
C TYR A 24 3.31 6.61 15.72
N LEU A 25 3.25 6.17 14.46
CA LEU A 25 2.01 6.22 13.68
C LEU A 25 0.95 5.27 14.26
N HIS A 26 1.31 4.10 14.80
CA HIS A 26 0.41 3.23 15.55
C HIS A 26 -0.20 3.96 16.75
N ASP A 27 0.64 4.54 17.61
CA ASP A 27 0.19 5.29 18.79
C ASP A 27 -0.73 6.46 18.38
N TYR A 28 -0.40 7.14 17.28
CA TYR A 28 -1.20 8.25 16.76
C TYR A 28 -2.59 7.79 16.28
N CYS A 29 -2.70 6.63 15.65
CA CYS A 29 -4.00 6.05 15.29
C CYS A 29 -4.86 5.76 16.53
N GLU A 30 -4.26 5.31 17.63
CA GLU A 30 -5.00 4.97 18.84
C GLU A 30 -5.63 6.20 19.51
N ILE A 31 -4.91 7.31 19.57
CA ILE A 31 -5.36 8.54 20.26
C ILE A 31 -6.21 9.46 19.39
N SER A 32 -6.26 9.22 18.08
CA SER A 32 -6.86 10.12 17.09
C SER A 32 -8.22 9.63 16.61
N LYS A 33 -9.11 10.58 16.28
CA LYS A 33 -10.32 10.32 15.50
C LYS A 33 -10.11 10.48 14.00
N GLN A 34 -9.17 11.36 13.61
CA GLN A 34 -8.81 11.62 12.22
C GLN A 34 -7.30 11.73 12.11
N PHE A 35 -6.79 11.33 10.96
CA PHE A 35 -5.38 11.34 10.67
C PHE A 35 -5.15 11.92 9.26
N ASP A 36 -4.41 13.02 9.21
CA ASP A 36 -4.05 13.69 7.96
C ASP A 36 -2.60 13.38 7.62
N ILE A 37 -2.38 12.91 6.41
CA ILE A 37 -1.09 12.49 5.90
C ILE A 37 -0.76 13.32 4.66
N ALA A 38 0.27 14.17 4.74
CA ALA A 38 0.88 14.80 3.58
C ALA A 38 2.14 14.01 3.23
N THR A 39 2.28 13.60 1.97
CA THR A 39 3.42 12.79 1.52
C THR A 39 3.79 13.13 0.08
N GLY A 40 5.07 13.06 -0.24
CA GLY A 40 5.50 13.20 -1.63
C GLY A 40 5.15 11.99 -2.47
N TYR A 41 5.07 10.82 -1.83
CA TYR A 41 4.75 9.53 -2.44
C TYR A 41 4.05 8.62 -1.43
N PHE A 42 3.10 7.82 -1.91
CA PHE A 42 2.29 6.91 -1.11
C PHE A 42 2.37 5.48 -1.63
N GLU A 43 2.45 4.52 -0.72
CA GLU A 43 2.34 3.09 -0.98
C GLU A 43 1.23 2.45 -0.13
N VAL A 44 0.44 1.58 -0.72
CA VAL A 44 -0.65 0.85 -0.02
C VAL A 44 -0.09 0.01 1.12
N GLY A 45 1.11 -0.53 0.96
CA GLY A 45 1.80 -1.29 1.99
C GLY A 45 2.02 -0.53 3.29
N ALA A 46 2.10 0.81 3.27
CA ALA A 46 2.20 1.61 4.48
C ALA A 46 0.90 1.57 5.31
N LEU A 47 -0.27 1.61 4.67
CA LEU A 47 -1.56 1.40 5.36
C LEU A 47 -1.64 -0.01 5.95
N LYS A 48 -1.18 -1.00 5.20
CA LYS A 48 -1.15 -2.38 5.71
C LYS A 48 -0.26 -2.53 6.94
N ARG A 49 0.86 -1.82 7.01
CA ARG A 49 1.73 -1.81 8.20
C ARG A 49 1.07 -1.21 9.44
N LEU A 50 -0.01 -0.45 9.26
CA LEU A 50 -0.83 0.10 10.32
C LEU A 50 -2.15 -0.67 10.50
N ASP A 51 -2.25 -1.89 9.96
CA ASP A 51 -3.44 -2.72 10.05
C ASP A 51 -3.80 -3.04 11.51
N GLY A 52 -5.10 -3.03 11.82
CA GLY A 52 -5.61 -3.10 13.20
C GLY A 52 -5.62 -1.75 13.92
N GLU A 53 -4.79 -0.78 13.52
CA GLU A 53 -4.69 0.53 14.17
C GLU A 53 -5.45 1.61 13.39
N TRP A 54 -5.24 1.72 12.08
CA TRP A 54 -5.93 2.74 11.28
C TRP A 54 -7.46 2.53 11.25
N GLN A 55 -7.95 1.31 11.45
CA GLN A 55 -9.38 1.03 11.55
C GLN A 55 -10.06 1.70 12.75
N LYS A 56 -9.30 2.06 13.77
CA LYS A 56 -9.77 2.78 14.96
C LYS A 56 -10.09 4.26 14.69
N LEU A 57 -9.63 4.79 13.56
CA LEU A 57 -9.91 6.15 13.12
C LEU A 57 -11.30 6.26 12.49
N ASP A 58 -11.89 7.44 12.56
CA ASP A 58 -13.11 7.78 11.80
C ASP A 58 -12.77 8.15 10.37
N LYS A 59 -11.63 8.81 10.14
CA LYS A 59 -11.21 9.35 8.85
C LYS A 59 -9.69 9.35 8.68
N ILE A 60 -9.25 9.07 7.45
CA ILE A 60 -7.87 9.27 7.00
C ILE A 60 -7.93 10.10 5.72
N ARG A 61 -7.14 11.19 5.66
CA ARG A 61 -6.96 11.99 4.46
C ARG A 61 -5.49 11.88 4.02
N ILE A 62 -5.27 11.48 2.79
CA ILE A 62 -3.93 11.36 2.21
C ILE A 62 -3.78 12.36 1.09
N LEU A 63 -2.95 13.37 1.31
CA LEU A 63 -2.57 14.37 0.32
C LEU A 63 -1.20 14.04 -0.22
N MET A 64 -1.11 13.78 -1.51
CA MET A 64 0.13 13.35 -2.14
C MET A 64 0.61 14.32 -3.22
N GLY A 65 1.90 14.25 -3.47
CA GLY A 65 2.54 14.92 -4.59
C GLY A 65 2.57 14.03 -5.83
N THR A 66 3.05 14.63 -6.91
CA THR A 66 3.38 13.91 -8.12
C THR A 66 4.87 14.06 -8.39
N GLU A 67 5.54 12.97 -8.66
CA GLU A 67 6.91 13.02 -9.20
C GLU A 67 6.91 13.26 -10.72
N VAL A 68 5.72 13.21 -11.34
CA VAL A 68 5.57 13.35 -12.78
C VAL A 68 5.41 14.82 -13.14
N SER A 69 6.28 15.32 -13.99
CA SER A 69 6.14 16.63 -14.62
C SER A 69 4.85 16.66 -15.42
N LYS A 70 4.00 17.64 -15.12
CA LYS A 70 2.62 17.74 -15.65
C LYS A 70 2.59 17.95 -17.15
N THR A 71 1.71 17.19 -17.80
CA THR A 71 1.23 17.56 -19.13
C THR A 71 -0.31 17.47 -19.22
N THR A 72 -0.92 16.49 -18.59
CA THR A 72 -2.40 16.36 -18.53
C THR A 72 -2.84 15.63 -17.26
N LYS A 73 -4.13 15.76 -16.89
CA LYS A 73 -4.72 15.02 -15.77
C LYS A 73 -4.61 13.51 -16.02
N GLU A 74 -4.83 13.07 -17.23
CA GLU A 74 -4.77 11.67 -17.62
C GLU A 74 -3.35 11.08 -17.44
N ALA A 75 -2.31 11.82 -17.87
CA ALA A 75 -0.91 11.40 -17.70
C ALA A 75 -0.53 11.31 -16.21
N LEU A 76 -1.06 12.21 -15.38
CA LEU A 76 -0.88 12.19 -13.93
C LEU A 76 -1.51 10.95 -13.31
N LEU A 77 -2.78 10.70 -13.60
CA LEU A 77 -3.52 9.55 -13.09
C LEU A 77 -2.87 8.23 -13.54
N GLN A 78 -2.46 8.15 -14.80
CA GLN A 78 -1.74 6.99 -15.31
C GLN A 78 -0.41 6.77 -14.58
N GLY A 79 0.33 7.83 -14.27
CA GLY A 79 1.56 7.73 -13.49
C GLY A 79 1.32 7.24 -12.05
N ILE A 80 0.25 7.69 -11.41
CA ILE A 80 -0.15 7.23 -10.08
C ILE A 80 -0.57 5.75 -10.13
N LYS A 81 -1.42 5.38 -11.08
CA LYS A 81 -1.87 3.99 -11.26
C LYS A 81 -0.68 3.06 -11.48
N SER A 82 0.26 3.40 -12.38
CA SER A 82 1.47 2.60 -12.62
C SER A 82 2.29 2.41 -11.34
N LYS A 83 2.58 3.48 -10.60
CA LYS A 83 3.36 3.39 -9.35
C LYS A 83 2.66 2.57 -8.27
N LEU A 84 1.33 2.66 -8.17
CA LEU A 84 0.56 1.87 -7.22
C LEU A 84 0.58 0.39 -7.60
N SER A 85 0.39 0.05 -8.88
CA SER A 85 0.48 -1.32 -9.36
C SER A 85 1.88 -1.91 -9.13
N ASP A 86 2.95 -1.17 -9.47
CA ASP A 86 4.34 -1.59 -9.25
C ASP A 86 4.62 -1.85 -7.76
N SER A 87 4.13 -0.96 -6.88
CA SER A 87 4.25 -1.11 -5.43
C SER A 87 3.48 -2.34 -4.94
N PHE A 88 2.28 -2.55 -5.45
CA PHE A 88 1.42 -3.67 -5.10
C PHE A 88 2.04 -5.01 -5.51
N GLU A 89 2.57 -5.12 -6.73
CA GLU A 89 3.28 -6.30 -7.23
C GLU A 89 4.52 -6.60 -6.38
N HIS A 90 5.35 -5.59 -6.10
CA HIS A 90 6.55 -5.76 -5.29
C HIS A 90 6.25 -6.26 -3.88
N GLU A 91 5.24 -5.71 -3.22
CA GLU A 91 4.84 -6.14 -1.88
C GLU A 91 4.26 -7.55 -1.90
N ARG A 92 3.51 -7.90 -2.94
CA ARG A 92 2.97 -9.25 -3.12
C ARG A 92 4.08 -10.29 -3.34
N GLU A 93 5.07 -10.01 -4.19
CA GLU A 93 6.22 -10.89 -4.41
C GLU A 93 6.99 -11.16 -3.11
N LYS A 94 7.13 -10.13 -2.27
CA LYS A 94 7.89 -10.20 -1.03
C LYS A 94 7.14 -10.90 0.10
N TYR A 95 5.84 -10.70 0.23
CA TYR A 95 5.05 -11.13 1.39
C TYR A 95 3.97 -12.17 1.06
N GLY A 96 3.75 -12.48 -0.22
CA GLY A 96 2.82 -13.52 -0.64
C GLY A 96 1.38 -13.29 -0.18
N ASN A 97 0.71 -14.35 0.28
CA ASN A 97 -0.68 -14.30 0.72
C ASN A 97 -0.90 -13.40 1.95
N GLU A 98 0.10 -13.25 2.82
CA GLU A 98 0.01 -12.34 3.97
C GLU A 98 -0.15 -10.87 3.55
N PHE A 99 0.28 -10.52 2.34
CA PHE A 99 0.05 -9.18 1.82
C PHE A 99 -1.42 -8.96 1.45
N LEU A 100 -2.09 -9.96 0.89
CA LEU A 100 -3.51 -9.86 0.50
C LEU A 100 -4.44 -9.79 1.72
N ASP A 101 -4.01 -10.38 2.85
CA ASP A 101 -4.70 -10.22 4.12
C ASP A 101 -4.64 -8.73 4.54
N GLY A 102 -5.78 -8.09 4.72
CA GLY A 102 -5.89 -6.66 5.05
C GLY A 102 -6.13 -5.73 3.86
N ILE A 103 -5.90 -6.16 2.60
CA ILE A 103 -6.26 -5.35 1.42
C ILE A 103 -7.76 -5.11 1.36
N ASP A 104 -8.58 -6.13 1.64
CA ASP A 104 -10.04 -6.00 1.69
C ASP A 104 -10.50 -4.93 2.69
N ALA A 105 -9.82 -4.82 3.83
CA ALA A 105 -10.11 -3.78 4.82
C ALA A 105 -9.81 -2.38 4.26
N ILE A 106 -8.71 -2.21 3.52
CA ILE A 106 -8.32 -0.94 2.89
C ILE A 106 -9.32 -0.58 1.77
N VAL A 107 -9.65 -1.53 0.90
CA VAL A 107 -10.67 -1.37 -0.16
C VAL A 107 -12.00 -0.93 0.44
N ASN A 108 -12.45 -1.61 1.51
CA ASN A 108 -13.66 -1.22 2.22
C ASN A 108 -13.54 0.18 2.87
N GLY A 109 -12.38 0.51 3.45
CA GLY A 109 -12.09 1.83 4.00
C GLY A 109 -12.21 2.95 2.96
N ILE A 110 -11.75 2.71 1.74
CA ILE A 110 -11.88 3.65 0.61
C ILE A 110 -13.36 3.75 0.18
N ARG A 111 -14.04 2.62 -0.06
CA ARG A 111 -15.45 2.59 -0.47
C ARG A 111 -16.40 3.28 0.51
N THR A 112 -16.12 3.17 1.79
CA THR A 112 -16.93 3.81 2.85
C THR A 112 -16.58 5.27 3.07
N GLY A 113 -15.59 5.83 2.33
CA GLY A 113 -15.10 7.18 2.51
C GLY A 113 -14.31 7.40 3.80
N LYS A 114 -13.90 6.32 4.49
CA LYS A 114 -13.00 6.43 5.64
C LYS A 114 -11.59 6.86 5.21
N ILE A 115 -11.13 6.40 4.05
CA ILE A 115 -9.86 6.79 3.44
C ILE A 115 -10.17 7.63 2.21
N GLU A 116 -9.66 8.85 2.18
CA GLU A 116 -9.73 9.74 1.03
C GLU A 116 -8.32 10.13 0.57
N CYS A 117 -8.12 10.12 -0.73
CA CYS A 117 -6.85 10.43 -1.36
C CYS A 117 -6.99 11.60 -2.34
N ARG A 118 -6.09 12.56 -2.24
CA ARG A 118 -6.02 13.71 -3.16
C ARG A 118 -4.59 13.95 -3.61
N VAL A 119 -4.44 14.54 -4.78
CA VAL A 119 -3.16 14.89 -5.39
C VAL A 119 -3.12 16.38 -5.68
N PHE A 120 -2.11 17.06 -5.17
CA PHE A 120 -1.82 18.44 -5.53
C PHE A 120 -1.04 18.48 -6.84
N THR A 121 -1.52 19.25 -7.81
CA THR A 121 -1.07 19.19 -9.21
C THR A 121 -0.39 20.44 -9.73
N GLU A 122 -0.39 21.56 -9.02
CA GLU A 122 0.17 22.84 -9.51
C GLU A 122 1.69 22.81 -9.53
N ASP A 123 2.31 22.47 -8.39
CA ASP A 123 3.74 22.43 -8.20
C ASP A 123 4.20 21.10 -7.60
N LYS A 124 5.52 20.90 -7.53
CA LYS A 124 6.10 19.72 -6.90
C LYS A 124 5.79 19.70 -5.39
N PHE A 125 4.76 18.97 -5.01
CA PHE A 125 4.43 18.75 -3.61
C PHE A 125 5.30 17.65 -3.03
N HIS A 126 6.12 17.99 -2.03
CA HIS A 126 7.08 17.05 -1.45
C HIS A 126 7.10 17.10 0.09
N ALA A 127 5.98 17.53 0.69
CA ALA A 127 5.83 17.50 2.14
C ALA A 127 5.76 16.07 2.68
N LYS A 128 6.22 15.88 3.92
CA LYS A 128 6.01 14.66 4.68
C LYS A 128 5.60 15.09 6.08
N MET A 129 4.30 14.93 6.35
CA MET A 129 3.70 15.37 7.58
C MET A 129 2.55 14.44 7.95
N TYR A 130 2.49 14.06 9.21
CA TYR A 130 1.48 13.22 9.82
C TYR A 130 0.84 14.02 10.95
N ILE A 131 -0.46 14.31 10.85
CA ILE A 131 -1.16 15.22 11.78
C ILE A 131 -2.36 14.50 12.38
N THR A 132 -2.49 14.55 13.70
CA THR A 132 -3.58 13.90 14.43
C THR A 132 -4.68 14.88 14.80
N TYR A 133 -5.92 14.38 14.87
CA TYR A 133 -7.04 15.04 15.50
C TYR A 133 -7.48 14.20 16.71
N ALA A 134 -7.26 14.69 17.90
CA ALA A 134 -7.49 13.93 19.13
C ALA A 134 -8.96 13.49 19.29
N LYS A 135 -9.16 12.24 19.74
CA LYS A 135 -10.47 11.73 20.17
C LYS A 135 -10.98 12.48 21.39
N ASN A 136 -10.06 12.78 22.30
CA ASN A 136 -10.39 13.47 23.55
C ASN A 136 -9.91 14.93 23.47
N PRO A 137 -10.79 15.94 23.62
CA PRO A 137 -10.40 17.35 23.58
C PRO A 137 -9.35 17.77 24.62
N ARG A 138 -9.12 16.94 25.65
CA ARG A 138 -8.08 17.17 26.66
C ARG A 138 -6.69 16.74 26.22
N ILE A 139 -6.61 15.94 25.15
CA ILE A 139 -5.33 15.51 24.57
C ILE A 139 -5.02 16.47 23.42
N PRO A 140 -3.89 17.19 23.47
CA PRO A 140 -3.54 18.06 22.36
C PRO A 140 -3.28 17.23 21.08
N PRO A 141 -3.58 17.77 19.91
CA PRO A 141 -3.16 17.14 18.67
C PRO A 141 -1.63 17.11 18.59
N ILE A 142 -1.11 16.09 17.92
CA ILE A 142 0.32 15.86 17.73
C ILE A 142 0.60 15.78 16.24
N ALA A 143 1.76 16.23 15.81
CA ALA A 143 2.23 16.05 14.45
C ALA A 143 3.64 15.45 14.45
N LEU A 144 3.95 14.73 13.37
CA LEU A 144 5.27 14.24 13.04
C LEU A 144 5.64 14.74 11.64
N GLY A 145 6.72 15.47 11.49
CA GLY A 145 7.13 16.01 10.20
C GLY A 145 8.60 15.81 9.93
N GLY A 146 8.96 15.55 8.68
CA GLY A 146 10.35 15.35 8.30
C GLY A 146 10.56 14.79 6.90
N SER A 147 11.40 13.76 6.77
CA SER A 147 11.77 13.17 5.49
C SER A 147 11.00 11.90 5.12
N SER A 148 10.30 11.25 6.07
CA SER A 148 9.59 9.99 5.86
C SER A 148 8.37 10.12 4.95
N ASN A 149 8.42 9.56 3.75
CA ASN A 149 7.23 9.34 2.95
C ASN A 149 6.32 8.26 3.58
N PHE A 150 5.05 8.26 3.23
CA PHE A 150 4.11 7.23 3.65
C PHE A 150 4.26 5.97 2.78
N THR A 151 5.40 5.32 2.94
CA THR A 151 5.84 4.10 2.27
C THR A 151 6.45 3.15 3.30
N ILE A 152 6.52 1.85 3.02
CA ILE A 152 7.17 0.90 3.93
C ILE A 152 8.61 1.29 4.22
N PRO A 153 9.46 1.60 3.21
CA PRO A 153 10.81 2.05 3.49
C PRO A 153 10.87 3.32 4.35
N GLY A 154 10.00 4.30 4.06
CA GLY A 154 9.99 5.58 4.78
C GLY A 154 9.58 5.47 6.24
N ILE A 155 8.63 4.60 6.59
CA ILE A 155 8.15 4.47 7.97
C ILE A 155 8.89 3.43 8.82
N SER A 156 9.66 2.51 8.21
CA SER A 156 10.23 1.38 8.96
C SER A 156 11.66 0.95 8.60
N GLN A 157 12.21 1.34 7.45
CA GLN A 157 13.48 0.80 6.94
C GLN A 157 14.57 1.85 6.75
N ASN A 158 14.27 2.94 6.02
CA ASN A 158 15.24 3.98 5.73
C ASN A 158 15.59 4.76 7.00
N ILE A 159 16.85 5.22 7.09
CA ILE A 159 17.21 6.22 8.09
C ILE A 159 16.61 7.56 7.66
N GLU A 160 15.63 8.02 8.41
CA GLU A 160 14.86 9.23 8.13
C GLU A 160 15.01 10.20 9.32
N LEU A 161 14.84 11.49 9.07
CA LEU A 161 14.81 12.48 10.14
C LEU A 161 13.40 13.07 10.25
N ASN A 162 12.74 12.79 11.36
CA ASN A 162 11.47 13.41 11.68
C ASN A 162 11.52 14.07 13.05
N VAL A 163 10.70 15.08 13.24
CA VAL A 163 10.54 15.78 14.51
C VAL A 163 9.11 15.68 15.00
N LYS A 164 8.96 15.38 16.27
CA LYS A 164 7.67 15.35 16.96
C LYS A 164 7.25 16.75 17.37
N ILE A 165 6.06 17.17 17.05
CA ILE A 165 5.51 18.48 17.31
C ILE A 165 4.31 18.32 18.22
N GLU A 166 4.43 18.78 19.47
CA GLU A 166 3.39 18.65 20.53
C GLU A 166 2.82 20.01 20.95
N ASP A 167 3.37 21.10 20.43
CA ASP A 167 2.84 22.45 20.68
C ASP A 167 1.54 22.65 19.92
N SER A 168 0.44 22.81 20.63
CA SER A 168 -0.89 22.92 20.03
C SER A 168 -1.04 24.06 19.04
N GLY A 169 -0.36 25.19 19.26
CA GLY A 169 -0.41 26.32 18.34
C GLY A 169 0.30 26.03 17.02
N ARG A 170 1.44 25.31 17.08
CA ARG A 170 2.14 24.87 15.88
C ARG A 170 1.39 23.79 15.13
N VAL A 171 0.82 22.83 15.84
CA VAL A 171 0.00 21.79 15.19
C VAL A 171 -1.23 22.40 14.54
N GLN A 172 -1.87 23.42 15.15
CA GLN A 172 -2.98 24.13 14.55
C GLN A 172 -2.57 24.80 13.22
N GLN A 173 -1.40 25.41 13.15
CA GLN A 173 -0.88 25.98 11.88
C GLN A 173 -0.64 24.91 10.81
N LEU A 174 -0.21 23.70 11.22
CA LEU A 174 -0.04 22.57 10.30
C LEU A 174 -1.39 22.04 9.79
N LEU A 175 -2.42 22.02 10.62
CA LEU A 175 -3.78 21.66 10.22
C LEU A 175 -4.34 22.66 9.21
N GLU A 176 -4.19 23.96 9.46
CA GLU A 176 -4.58 25.04 8.55
C GLU A 176 -3.82 24.96 7.20
N TRP A 177 -2.52 24.67 7.28
CA TRP A 177 -1.69 24.43 6.11
C TRP A 177 -2.17 23.21 5.30
N PHE A 178 -2.47 22.09 5.98
CA PHE A 178 -2.97 20.90 5.31
C PHE A 178 -4.34 21.16 4.64
N ASP A 179 -5.26 21.79 5.35
CA ASP A 179 -6.60 22.11 4.84
C ASP A 179 -6.55 23.08 3.65
N TYR A 180 -5.61 24.02 3.65
CA TYR A 180 -5.38 24.90 2.50
C TYR A 180 -5.06 24.09 1.24
N PHE A 181 -4.10 23.18 1.30
CA PHE A 181 -3.76 22.33 0.14
C PHE A 181 -4.83 21.30 -0.16
N TRP A 182 -5.49 20.76 0.87
CA TRP A 182 -6.56 19.78 0.69
C TRP A 182 -7.74 20.34 -0.11
N THR A 183 -8.08 21.59 0.09
CA THR A 183 -9.21 22.29 -0.57
C THR A 183 -8.79 23.16 -1.75
N HIS A 184 -7.51 23.19 -2.08
CA HIS A 184 -6.98 24.02 -3.15
C HIS A 184 -7.57 23.63 -4.51
N GLU A 185 -7.81 24.62 -5.38
CA GLU A 185 -8.40 24.42 -6.72
C GLU A 185 -7.59 23.46 -7.62
N ASN A 186 -6.25 23.41 -7.42
CA ASN A 186 -5.34 22.51 -8.12
C ASN A 186 -5.13 21.17 -7.38
N THR A 187 -5.95 20.86 -6.39
CA THR A 187 -5.97 19.55 -5.73
C THR A 187 -7.11 18.71 -6.29
N GLN A 188 -6.76 17.53 -6.80
CA GLN A 188 -7.70 16.62 -7.43
C GLN A 188 -7.92 15.40 -6.54
N GLU A 189 -9.17 14.98 -6.43
CA GLU A 189 -9.51 13.72 -5.80
C GLU A 189 -9.12 12.55 -6.70
N VAL A 190 -8.50 11.54 -6.14
CA VAL A 190 -8.03 10.32 -6.82
C VAL A 190 -8.43 9.05 -6.06
N THR A 191 -9.36 9.16 -5.12
CA THR A 191 -9.79 8.06 -4.26
C THR A 191 -10.35 6.89 -5.07
N GLU A 192 -11.21 7.19 -6.03
CA GLU A 192 -11.81 6.18 -6.93
C GLU A 192 -10.76 5.56 -7.87
N ASP A 193 -9.80 6.35 -8.35
CA ASP A 193 -8.71 5.84 -9.20
C ASP A 193 -7.82 4.85 -8.44
N ILE A 194 -7.55 5.13 -7.16
CA ILE A 194 -6.79 4.23 -6.28
C ILE A 194 -7.60 2.96 -6.00
N LEU A 195 -8.90 3.11 -5.73
CA LEU A 195 -9.80 1.98 -5.53
C LEU A 195 -9.82 1.05 -6.74
N GLU A 196 -9.95 1.61 -7.95
CA GLU A 196 -9.94 0.85 -9.20
C GLU A 196 -8.65 0.01 -9.34
N VAL A 197 -7.47 0.61 -9.08
CA VAL A 197 -6.20 -0.12 -9.12
C VAL A 197 -6.18 -1.24 -8.08
N MET A 198 -6.58 -0.95 -6.85
CA MET A 198 -6.54 -1.95 -5.78
C MET A 198 -7.51 -3.10 -6.04
N GLU A 199 -8.70 -2.83 -6.55
CA GLU A 199 -9.67 -3.86 -6.93
C GLU A 199 -9.13 -4.70 -8.08
N HIS A 200 -8.61 -4.08 -9.13
CA HIS A 200 -8.00 -4.76 -10.27
C HIS A 200 -6.89 -5.72 -9.81
N GLU A 201 -5.94 -5.22 -9.03
CA GLU A 201 -4.81 -6.01 -8.51
C GLU A 201 -5.26 -7.09 -7.51
N SER A 202 -6.35 -6.88 -6.77
CA SER A 202 -6.89 -7.87 -5.83
C SER A 202 -7.68 -8.97 -6.53
N TYR A 203 -8.50 -8.62 -7.54
CA TYR A 203 -9.37 -9.57 -8.24
C TYR A 203 -8.64 -10.39 -9.31
N GLU A 204 -7.55 -9.89 -9.89
CA GLU A 204 -6.76 -10.68 -10.85
C GLU A 204 -6.12 -11.93 -10.24
N TYR A 205 -6.15 -12.06 -8.92
CA TYR A 205 -5.46 -13.11 -8.19
C TYR A 205 -6.36 -13.96 -7.30
N GLU A 206 -7.50 -14.42 -7.82
CA GLU A 206 -8.10 -15.60 -7.20
C GLU A 206 -7.05 -16.72 -7.13
N PRO A 207 -6.98 -17.50 -6.02
CA PRO A 207 -5.99 -18.57 -5.84
C PRO A 207 -5.89 -19.52 -7.05
N PHE A 208 -6.97 -19.67 -7.79
CA PHE A 208 -7.03 -20.49 -9.01
C PHE A 208 -6.28 -19.85 -10.19
N LEU A 209 -6.36 -18.53 -10.37
CA LEU A 209 -5.61 -17.79 -11.41
C LEU A 209 -4.11 -17.74 -11.08
N LEU A 210 -3.76 -17.57 -9.81
CA LEU A 210 -2.37 -17.62 -9.33
C LEU A 210 -1.77 -19.01 -9.59
N TYR A 211 -2.51 -20.05 -9.30
CA TYR A 211 -2.10 -21.43 -9.59
C TYR A 211 -1.95 -21.66 -11.10
N GLY A 212 -2.90 -21.17 -11.90
CA GLY A 212 -2.84 -21.22 -13.36
C GLY A 212 -1.64 -20.48 -13.94
N LYS A 213 -1.38 -19.24 -13.50
CA LYS A 213 -0.21 -18.44 -13.92
C LYS A 213 1.12 -19.06 -13.43
N SER A 214 1.17 -19.57 -12.21
CA SER A 214 2.36 -20.26 -11.69
C SER A 214 2.68 -21.52 -12.49
N LEU A 215 1.67 -22.26 -12.92
CA LEU A 215 1.85 -23.40 -13.83
C LEU A 215 2.28 -22.94 -15.21
N GLU A 216 1.71 -21.88 -15.77
CA GLU A 216 2.10 -21.30 -17.05
C GLU A 216 3.56 -20.85 -17.03
N GLU A 217 3.99 -20.11 -16.01
CA GLU A 217 5.38 -19.65 -15.83
C GLU A 217 6.34 -20.83 -15.67
N TYR A 218 5.98 -21.81 -14.83
CA TYR A 218 6.76 -23.03 -14.62
C TYR A 218 6.96 -23.83 -15.91
N PHE A 219 5.98 -23.80 -16.82
CA PHE A 219 6.04 -24.51 -18.08
C PHE A 219 6.59 -23.67 -19.24
N ARG A 220 6.61 -22.32 -19.13
CA ARG A 220 7.11 -21.42 -20.15
C ARG A 220 8.58 -21.66 -20.52
N ASP A 221 9.43 -21.90 -19.52
CA ASP A 221 10.88 -22.12 -19.73
C ASP A 221 11.24 -23.56 -20.03
N LYS A 222 10.30 -24.50 -19.90
CA LYS A 222 10.54 -25.92 -20.13
C LYS A 222 10.15 -26.35 -21.55
N GLY A 223 10.55 -25.55 -22.54
CA GLY A 223 10.47 -25.72 -23.99
C GLY A 223 9.77 -27.00 -24.46
N THR A 224 8.73 -26.84 -25.24
CA THR A 224 8.10 -27.77 -26.21
C THR A 224 8.49 -29.27 -26.09
N VAL A 225 8.33 -29.83 -24.91
CA VAL A 225 8.20 -31.29 -24.80
C VAL A 225 6.72 -31.59 -25.07
N GLY A 226 6.43 -32.26 -26.16
CA GLY A 226 5.05 -32.62 -26.51
C GLY A 226 4.36 -33.28 -25.30
N PRO A 227 3.05 -33.03 -25.12
CA PRO A 227 2.31 -33.41 -23.90
C PRO A 227 2.48 -34.87 -23.48
N ASN A 228 2.72 -35.77 -24.39
CA ASN A 228 2.79 -37.21 -24.14
C ASN A 228 4.13 -37.72 -23.58
N VAL A 229 5.24 -37.00 -23.82
CA VAL A 229 6.58 -37.46 -23.41
C VAL A 229 6.92 -37.00 -21.99
N TRP A 230 6.39 -35.86 -21.56
CA TRP A 230 6.67 -35.32 -20.22
C TRP A 230 5.99 -36.08 -19.10
N HIS A 231 4.77 -36.64 -19.34
CA HIS A 231 3.97 -37.34 -18.33
C HIS A 231 4.56 -38.68 -17.92
N GLU A 232 5.12 -39.38 -18.88
CA GLU A 232 5.53 -40.79 -18.66
C GLU A 232 6.98 -40.90 -18.20
N SER A 233 7.88 -39.97 -18.52
CA SER A 233 9.30 -40.13 -18.32
C SER A 233 10.00 -39.12 -17.43
N GLY A 234 9.38 -37.98 -17.09
CA GLY A 234 10.06 -36.85 -16.45
C GLY A 234 9.45 -36.29 -15.16
N SER A 235 8.21 -36.63 -14.80
CA SER A 235 7.57 -36.04 -13.63
C SER A 235 7.55 -37.02 -12.45
N VAL A 236 8.21 -36.62 -11.35
CA VAL A 236 8.13 -37.33 -10.05
C VAL A 236 6.71 -37.30 -9.48
N MET A 237 5.91 -36.30 -9.87
CA MET A 237 4.55 -36.12 -9.38
C MET A 237 3.51 -36.94 -10.15
N TRP A 238 3.73 -37.18 -11.45
CA TRP A 238 2.75 -37.87 -12.30
C TRP A 238 2.33 -39.26 -11.80
N PRO A 239 3.23 -40.11 -11.33
CA PRO A 239 2.87 -41.41 -10.76
C PRO A 239 2.02 -41.29 -9.49
N MET A 240 2.14 -40.17 -8.75
CA MET A 240 1.46 -39.91 -7.47
C MET A 240 0.04 -39.33 -7.65
N LEU A 241 -0.31 -38.86 -8.86
CA LEU A 241 -1.60 -38.29 -9.13
C LEU A 241 -2.66 -39.39 -9.28
N ASP A 242 -3.83 -39.14 -8.69
CA ASP A 242 -5.02 -39.95 -8.88
C ASP A 242 -5.56 -39.84 -10.31
N LYS A 243 -6.40 -40.81 -10.71
CA LYS A 243 -6.96 -40.83 -12.06
C LYS A 243 -7.69 -39.53 -12.43
N TYR A 244 -8.52 -38.99 -11.53
CA TYR A 244 -9.27 -37.76 -11.80
C TYR A 244 -8.39 -36.54 -11.96
N GLN A 245 -7.24 -36.51 -11.27
CA GLN A 245 -6.25 -35.43 -11.41
C GLN A 245 -5.54 -35.51 -12.77
N LYS A 246 -5.19 -36.71 -13.21
CA LYS A 246 -4.64 -36.96 -14.55
C LYS A 246 -5.62 -36.60 -15.65
N ASP A 247 -6.89 -36.97 -15.50
CA ASP A 247 -7.95 -36.67 -16.46
C ASP A 247 -8.24 -35.15 -16.51
N GLY A 248 -8.20 -34.47 -15.36
CA GLY A 248 -8.32 -33.03 -15.26
C GLY A 248 -7.19 -32.29 -15.98
N TYR A 249 -5.95 -32.71 -15.74
CA TYR A 249 -4.77 -32.15 -16.41
C TYR A 249 -4.82 -32.34 -17.93
N GLN A 250 -5.18 -33.54 -18.42
CA GLN A 250 -5.33 -33.80 -19.86
C GLN A 250 -6.47 -32.99 -20.48
N SER A 251 -7.52 -32.71 -19.73
CA SER A 251 -8.62 -31.85 -20.18
C SER A 251 -8.19 -30.40 -20.32
N MET A 252 -7.40 -29.89 -19.38
CA MET A 252 -6.80 -28.54 -19.47
C MET A 252 -5.86 -28.40 -20.66
N LEU A 253 -5.01 -29.40 -20.95
CA LEU A 253 -4.13 -29.39 -22.11
C LEU A 253 -4.90 -29.39 -23.45
N ARG A 254 -6.04 -30.08 -23.51
CA ARG A 254 -6.90 -30.06 -24.71
C ARG A 254 -7.54 -28.68 -24.93
N ILE A 255 -7.98 -28.03 -23.88
CA ILE A 255 -8.54 -26.66 -23.93
C ILE A 255 -7.46 -25.66 -24.34
N ALA A 256 -6.26 -25.72 -23.74
CA ALA A 256 -5.14 -24.85 -24.09
C ALA A 256 -4.68 -25.05 -25.55
N GLY A 257 -4.67 -26.29 -26.04
CA GLY A 257 -4.34 -26.59 -27.44
C GLY A 257 -5.38 -26.08 -28.46
N GLN A 258 -6.64 -25.92 -28.06
CA GLN A 258 -7.70 -25.35 -28.92
C GLN A 258 -7.66 -23.80 -28.99
N TRP A 259 -6.97 -23.13 -28.07
CA TRP A 259 -6.85 -21.67 -28.06
C TRP A 259 -5.64 -21.15 -28.85
N ASN A 260 -4.73 -22.03 -29.25
CA ASN A 260 -3.53 -21.72 -30.05
C ASN A 260 -3.64 -22.14 -31.53
N GLY A 261 -4.85 -22.37 -32.01
CA GLY A 261 -5.16 -22.73 -33.40
C GLY A 261 -5.90 -21.63 -34.17
#